data_5748219f2201f35417b16d903b20d991
#
_entry.id   5748219f2201f35417b16d903b20d991
#
_cell.length_a   1.000
_cell.length_b   1.000
_cell.length_c   1.000
_cell.angle_alpha   90.00
_cell.angle_beta   90.00
_cell.angle_gamma   90.00
#
_symmetry.space_group_name_H-M   'P 1'
#
loop_
_entity.id
_entity.type
_entity.pdbx_description
1 polymer ?
#
loop_
_entity_poly.entity_id
_entity_poly.type
_entity_poly.pdbx_seq_one_letter_code
_entity_poly.pdbx_strand_id
1 'polypeptide(L)'
;NVFTTGLGKKQDPRRSYYTTNGDVRDGPLDDLLADAEDILRAGADDNGLLPFICKLDKREEVDNEANWTKANPSLPYLPNLLDETRKEYREWKKNPDRLPAFVSKRMYLPGLAKDTAVTDWESIAATNKEIPDLTGKSCTIGIDYSKTTDWMAVDIHFRDGDQRYDICHAWVCAQSRDLPKIKAPWQTWVNNGLLTYVDDVEIHPSIVAEYVQEVGRKYNIQQVGIDNYRYSLLSDALAKVGISKEQGNLTMIKQRDILSVVPVIDH
;
A
#
# COMPACT_ATOMS: atom_id res chain seq x y z
N ASN A 1 17.77 19.52 -0.45
CA ASN A 1 18.39 19.93 -1.74
C ASN A 1 19.55 20.96 -1.62
N VAL A 2 20.00 21.31 -0.41
CA VAL A 2 21.10 22.27 -0.19
C VAL A 2 22.42 21.80 -0.84
N PHE A 3 22.69 20.50 -0.81
CA PHE A 3 23.89 19.94 -1.46
C PHE A 3 23.87 20.03 -2.98
N THR A 4 22.68 19.97 -3.60
CA THR A 4 22.53 20.00 -5.06
C THR A 4 22.81 21.39 -5.60
N THR A 5 22.28 22.43 -4.95
CA THR A 5 22.43 23.81 -5.39
C THR A 5 23.87 24.33 -5.24
N GLY A 6 24.66 23.75 -4.34
CA GLY A 6 26.07 24.10 -4.14
C GLY A 6 27.00 23.64 -5.29
N LEU A 7 26.59 22.64 -6.07
CA LEU A 7 27.42 22.07 -7.14
C LEU A 7 27.64 23.04 -8.31
N GLY A 8 26.70 23.94 -8.59
CA GLY A 8 26.82 24.95 -9.64
C GLY A 8 27.99 25.92 -9.48
N LYS A 9 28.66 25.92 -8.29
CA LYS A 9 29.89 26.71 -8.05
C LYS A 9 31.17 26.01 -8.49
N LYS A 10 31.09 24.75 -8.94
CA LYS A 10 32.24 23.97 -9.41
C LYS A 10 32.26 23.93 -10.94
N GLN A 11 33.46 23.88 -11.51
CA GLN A 11 33.65 23.86 -12.96
C GLN A 11 33.29 22.49 -13.56
N ASP A 12 33.46 21.40 -12.82
CA ASP A 12 33.08 20.03 -13.22
C ASP A 12 32.48 19.31 -12.02
N PRO A 13 31.22 19.62 -11.68
CA PRO A 13 30.59 19.03 -10.52
C PRO A 13 30.20 17.59 -10.79
N ARG A 14 30.56 16.68 -9.88
CA ARG A 14 30.17 15.27 -9.93
C ARG A 14 29.50 14.89 -8.64
N ARG A 15 28.47 14.03 -8.77
CA ARG A 15 27.77 13.42 -7.66
C ARG A 15 27.65 11.93 -7.90
N SER A 16 28.02 11.14 -6.92
CA SER A 16 27.88 9.69 -6.99
C SER A 16 26.87 9.23 -5.93
N TYR A 17 25.97 8.35 -6.35
CA TYR A 17 25.03 7.67 -5.48
C TYR A 17 25.40 6.20 -5.41
N TYR A 18 25.58 5.69 -4.21
CA TYR A 18 25.82 4.26 -3.95
C TYR A 18 24.70 3.78 -3.05
N THR A 19 23.89 2.88 -3.53
CA THR A 19 22.71 2.43 -2.80
C THR A 19 22.34 0.99 -3.17
N THR A 20 21.55 0.36 -2.32
CA THR A 20 20.94 -0.94 -2.56
C THR A 20 19.43 -0.80 -2.61
N ASN A 21 18.77 -1.68 -3.34
CA ASN A 21 17.32 -1.71 -3.40
C ASN A 21 16.75 -2.22 -2.06
N GLY A 22 16.10 -1.32 -1.31
CA GLY A 22 15.49 -1.62 -0.02
C GLY A 22 14.03 -2.01 -0.13
N ASP A 23 13.35 -2.06 1.01
CA ASP A 23 11.93 -2.46 1.11
C ASP A 23 10.96 -1.28 0.93
N VAL A 24 11.48 -0.03 1.00
CA VAL A 24 10.69 1.19 0.79
C VAL A 24 10.38 1.34 -0.68
N ARG A 25 9.10 1.47 -1.01
CA ARG A 25 8.60 1.72 -2.37
C ARG A 25 8.10 3.16 -2.51
N ASP A 26 8.00 3.62 -3.76
CA ASP A 26 7.58 4.98 -4.12
C ASP A 26 8.44 6.09 -3.48
N GLY A 27 9.70 5.76 -3.21
CA GLY A 27 10.69 6.67 -2.67
C GLY A 27 11.65 7.24 -3.73
N PRO A 28 12.54 8.15 -3.33
CA PRO A 28 13.50 8.79 -4.25
C PRO A 28 14.40 7.84 -5.02
N LEU A 29 14.62 6.61 -4.52
CA LEU A 29 15.38 5.59 -5.22
C LEU A 29 14.58 4.98 -6.37
N ASP A 30 13.29 4.77 -6.20
CA ASP A 30 12.43 4.23 -7.27
C ASP A 30 12.31 5.24 -8.42
N ASP A 31 12.17 6.54 -8.11
CA ASP A 31 12.18 7.61 -9.12
C ASP A 31 13.52 7.64 -9.87
N LEU A 32 14.64 7.56 -9.15
CA LEU A 32 15.99 7.56 -9.75
C LEU A 32 16.22 6.31 -10.61
N LEU A 33 15.69 5.14 -10.22
CA LEU A 33 15.77 3.91 -10.99
C LEU A 33 14.92 3.99 -12.26
N ALA A 34 13.74 4.59 -12.20
CA ALA A 34 12.89 4.82 -13.38
C ALA A 34 13.62 5.72 -14.40
N ASP A 35 14.15 6.86 -13.95
CA ASP A 35 14.95 7.75 -14.80
C ASP A 35 16.17 7.02 -15.41
N ALA A 36 16.86 6.21 -14.63
CA ALA A 36 18.01 5.44 -15.07
C ALA A 36 17.63 4.37 -16.11
N GLU A 37 16.53 3.67 -15.91
CA GLU A 37 16.03 2.66 -16.85
C GLU A 37 15.60 3.30 -18.18
N ASP A 38 14.97 4.47 -18.15
CA ASP A 38 14.58 5.21 -19.35
C ASP A 38 15.81 5.64 -20.16
N ILE A 39 16.88 6.11 -19.51
CA ILE A 39 18.15 6.44 -20.17
C ILE A 39 18.79 5.20 -20.80
N LEU A 40 18.78 4.05 -20.10
CA LEU A 40 19.41 2.83 -20.60
C LEU A 40 18.62 2.14 -21.71
N ARG A 41 17.30 2.29 -21.74
CA ARG A 41 16.43 1.55 -22.68
C ARG A 41 16.24 2.22 -24.04
N ALA A 42 16.59 3.43 -24.22
CA ALA A 42 16.55 4.03 -25.54
C ALA A 42 15.95 5.42 -25.66
N GLY A 43 16.67 6.38 -25.34
CA GLY A 43 16.44 7.67 -25.93
C GLY A 43 15.68 8.67 -25.08
N ALA A 44 15.68 8.53 -23.79
CA ALA A 44 15.50 9.68 -22.93
C ALA A 44 16.69 10.62 -23.14
N ASP A 45 16.42 11.93 -23.14
CA ASP A 45 17.47 12.93 -23.25
C ASP A 45 18.51 12.76 -22.13
N ASP A 46 19.77 12.93 -22.46
CA ASP A 46 20.86 12.89 -21.48
C ASP A 46 20.69 14.00 -20.45
N ASN A 47 20.33 13.62 -19.24
CA ASN A 47 20.19 14.52 -18.09
C ASN A 47 21.46 14.58 -17.22
N GLY A 48 22.57 14.01 -17.69
CA GLY A 48 23.85 13.91 -16.98
C GLY A 48 23.91 12.78 -15.94
N LEU A 49 22.94 11.89 -15.91
CA LEU A 49 22.95 10.69 -15.07
C LEU A 49 23.67 9.55 -15.81
N LEU A 50 24.72 9.00 -15.19
CA LEU A 50 25.38 7.77 -15.66
C LEU A 50 24.95 6.59 -14.76
N PRO A 51 23.96 5.80 -15.18
CA PRO A 51 23.47 4.68 -14.38
C PRO A 51 24.38 3.46 -14.53
N PHE A 52 24.64 2.80 -13.39
CA PHE A 52 25.29 1.50 -13.31
C PHE A 52 24.47 0.62 -12.37
N ILE A 53 23.66 -0.28 -12.95
CA ILE A 53 22.67 -1.06 -12.22
C ILE A 53 23.06 -2.53 -12.28
N CYS A 54 23.34 -3.14 -11.11
CA CYS A 54 23.61 -4.56 -10.96
C CYS A 54 22.46 -5.17 -10.13
N LYS A 55 21.59 -5.94 -10.76
CA LYS A 55 20.49 -6.66 -10.10
C LYS A 55 20.12 -7.89 -10.91
N LEU A 56 19.41 -8.83 -10.32
CA LEU A 56 18.70 -9.85 -11.10
C LEU A 56 17.54 -9.21 -11.86
N ASP A 57 17.15 -9.80 -12.98
CA ASP A 57 15.99 -9.32 -13.76
C ASP A 57 14.67 -9.80 -13.15
N LYS A 58 14.68 -11.02 -12.63
CA LYS A 58 13.50 -11.70 -12.06
C LYS A 58 13.87 -12.45 -10.78
N ARG A 59 12.88 -12.63 -9.92
CA ARG A 59 13.05 -13.32 -8.64
C ARG A 59 13.40 -14.81 -8.81
N GLU A 60 12.85 -15.45 -9.83
CA GLU A 60 13.07 -16.86 -10.15
C GLU A 60 14.53 -17.14 -10.50
N GLU A 61 15.28 -16.13 -10.93
CA GLU A 61 16.71 -16.24 -11.22
C GLU A 61 17.58 -16.49 -9.98
N VAL A 62 17.06 -16.22 -8.79
CA VAL A 62 17.77 -16.42 -7.51
C VAL A 62 18.21 -17.88 -7.33
N ASP A 63 17.43 -18.83 -7.84
CA ASP A 63 17.70 -20.25 -7.70
C ASP A 63 18.79 -20.76 -8.66
N ASN A 64 19.25 -19.94 -9.59
CA ASN A 64 20.32 -20.28 -10.52
C ASN A 64 21.56 -19.44 -10.25
N GLU A 65 22.61 -20.06 -9.65
CA GLU A 65 23.87 -19.41 -9.32
C GLU A 65 24.53 -18.69 -10.50
N ALA A 66 24.38 -19.20 -11.74
CA ALA A 66 24.93 -18.56 -12.93
C ALA A 66 24.39 -17.14 -13.15
N ASN A 67 23.20 -16.84 -12.67
CA ASN A 67 22.60 -15.52 -12.78
C ASN A 67 23.11 -14.53 -11.72
N TRP A 68 23.71 -15.01 -10.62
CA TRP A 68 24.14 -14.13 -9.52
C TRP A 68 25.16 -13.07 -9.93
N THR A 69 25.90 -13.35 -10.99
CA THR A 69 26.85 -12.39 -11.57
C THR A 69 26.19 -11.13 -12.14
N LYS A 70 24.90 -11.18 -12.49
CA LYS A 70 24.11 -10.01 -12.88
C LYS A 70 24.01 -9.00 -11.73
N ALA A 71 23.76 -9.52 -10.53
CA ALA A 71 23.68 -8.70 -9.32
C ALA A 71 25.06 -8.37 -8.73
N ASN A 72 26.00 -9.30 -8.84
CA ASN A 72 27.36 -9.18 -8.29
C ASN A 72 28.41 -9.53 -9.33
N PRO A 73 28.79 -8.62 -10.23
CA PRO A 73 29.77 -8.89 -11.29
C PRO A 73 31.17 -9.31 -10.78
N SER A 74 31.47 -9.05 -9.51
CA SER A 74 32.73 -9.42 -8.88
C SER A 74 32.81 -10.88 -8.37
N LEU A 75 31.68 -11.59 -8.32
CA LEU A 75 31.65 -12.98 -7.81
C LEU A 75 32.66 -13.92 -8.47
N PRO A 76 32.90 -13.89 -9.80
CA PRO A 76 33.90 -14.76 -10.43
C PRO A 76 35.36 -14.48 -9.98
N TYR A 77 35.60 -13.30 -9.47
CA TYR A 77 36.93 -12.82 -9.10
C TYR A 77 37.20 -12.89 -7.58
N LEU A 78 36.15 -13.13 -6.79
CA LEU A 78 36.21 -13.14 -5.32
C LEU A 78 35.63 -14.44 -4.75
N PRO A 79 36.47 -15.54 -4.69
CA PRO A 79 35.97 -16.85 -4.24
C PRO A 79 35.30 -16.81 -2.85
N ASN A 80 35.90 -16.06 -1.92
CA ASN A 80 35.33 -15.94 -0.56
C ASN A 80 33.92 -15.32 -0.57
N LEU A 81 33.69 -14.32 -1.43
CA LEU A 81 32.36 -13.69 -1.56
C LEU A 81 31.34 -14.68 -2.16
N LEU A 82 31.78 -15.47 -3.14
CA LEU A 82 30.93 -16.50 -3.73
C LEU A 82 30.54 -17.57 -2.70
N ASP A 83 31.51 -18.05 -1.92
CA ASP A 83 31.25 -19.07 -0.90
C ASP A 83 30.34 -18.54 0.21
N GLU A 84 30.48 -17.28 0.59
CA GLU A 84 29.62 -16.64 1.57
C GLU A 84 28.20 -16.48 1.01
N THR A 85 28.07 -16.06 -0.24
CA THR A 85 26.76 -15.94 -0.91
C THR A 85 26.06 -17.30 -1.01
N ARG A 86 26.81 -18.37 -1.33
CA ARG A 86 26.29 -19.75 -1.33
C ARG A 86 25.84 -20.20 0.05
N LYS A 87 26.56 -19.82 1.10
CA LYS A 87 26.19 -20.13 2.48
C LYS A 87 24.87 -19.45 2.85
N GLU A 88 24.75 -18.16 2.59
CA GLU A 88 23.53 -17.39 2.86
C GLU A 88 22.33 -17.92 2.06
N TYR A 89 22.54 -18.32 0.79
CA TYR A 89 21.51 -18.95 -0.02
C TYR A 89 21.01 -20.27 0.59
N ARG A 90 21.93 -21.13 1.08
CA ARG A 90 21.54 -22.38 1.77
C ARG A 90 20.84 -22.14 3.09
N GLU A 91 21.22 -21.09 3.82
CA GLU A 91 20.53 -20.68 5.05
C GLU A 91 19.11 -20.21 4.77
N TRP A 92 18.93 -19.44 3.70
CA TRP A 92 17.59 -19.05 3.26
C TRP A 92 16.74 -20.25 2.86
N LYS A 93 17.26 -21.20 2.08
CA LYS A 93 16.50 -22.42 1.72
C LYS A 93 16.03 -23.22 2.94
N LYS A 94 16.75 -23.16 4.05
CA LYS A 94 16.35 -23.77 5.33
C LYS A 94 15.37 -22.91 6.14
N ASN A 95 15.43 -21.60 5.98
CA ASN A 95 14.60 -20.65 6.69
C ASN A 95 14.07 -19.57 5.71
N PRO A 96 12.89 -19.80 5.10
CA PRO A 96 12.31 -18.89 4.10
C PRO A 96 12.12 -17.44 4.58
N ASP A 97 12.02 -17.20 5.88
CA ASP A 97 11.84 -15.85 6.44
C ASP A 97 13.07 -14.96 6.21
N ARG A 98 14.22 -15.55 5.90
CA ARG A 98 15.44 -14.81 5.54
C ARG A 98 15.53 -14.44 4.06
N LEU A 99 14.61 -14.93 3.23
CA LEU A 99 14.59 -14.66 1.79
C LEU A 99 14.56 -13.17 1.45
N PRO A 100 13.71 -12.34 2.07
CA PRO A 100 13.65 -10.92 1.73
C PRO A 100 15.01 -10.23 1.88
N ALA A 101 15.71 -10.50 3.00
CA ALA A 101 17.01 -9.92 3.26
C ALA A 101 18.09 -10.41 2.26
N PHE A 102 18.11 -11.69 1.90
CA PHE A 102 19.03 -12.23 0.90
C PHE A 102 18.78 -11.61 -0.48
N VAL A 103 17.51 -11.55 -0.90
CA VAL A 103 17.13 -11.00 -2.20
C VAL A 103 17.43 -9.50 -2.30
N SER A 104 17.14 -8.72 -1.27
CA SER A 104 17.42 -7.27 -1.30
C SER A 104 18.90 -6.95 -1.19
N LYS A 105 19.65 -7.64 -0.30
CA LYS A 105 21.03 -7.30 -0.01
C LYS A 105 22.06 -7.95 -0.92
N ARG A 106 21.76 -9.13 -1.47
CA ARG A 106 22.69 -9.87 -2.35
C ARG A 106 22.28 -9.86 -3.81
N MET A 107 20.98 -9.81 -4.09
CA MET A 107 20.46 -9.88 -5.46
C MET A 107 19.90 -8.55 -5.96
N TYR A 108 19.87 -7.55 -5.09
CA TYR A 108 19.45 -6.17 -5.36
C TYR A 108 18.04 -6.06 -5.99
N LEU A 109 17.18 -7.03 -5.71
CA LEU A 109 15.76 -6.97 -5.98
C LEU A 109 15.02 -6.52 -4.71
N PRO A 110 13.87 -5.86 -4.85
CA PRO A 110 13.04 -5.53 -3.70
C PRO A 110 12.75 -6.77 -2.86
N GLY A 111 13.02 -6.68 -1.56
CA GLY A 111 12.53 -7.66 -0.61
C GLY A 111 11.00 -7.66 -0.63
N LEU A 112 10.34 -8.82 -0.53
CA LEU A 112 8.94 -8.83 -0.15
C LEU A 112 8.92 -8.52 1.34
N ALA A 113 8.45 -7.34 1.71
CA ALA A 113 8.18 -7.02 3.10
C ALA A 113 6.98 -7.88 3.56
N LYS A 114 7.25 -9.10 4.02
CA LYS A 114 6.23 -9.95 4.63
C LYS A 114 5.53 -9.25 5.79
N ASP A 115 6.25 -8.38 6.49
CA ASP A 115 5.75 -7.64 7.65
C ASP A 115 4.75 -6.53 7.29
N THR A 116 4.67 -6.15 6.00
CA THR A 116 3.72 -5.13 5.51
C THR A 116 2.68 -5.69 4.54
N ALA A 117 2.87 -6.89 4.03
CA ALA A 117 1.89 -7.55 3.18
C ALA A 117 0.83 -8.26 4.05
N VAL A 118 -0.43 -7.99 3.80
CA VAL A 118 -1.55 -8.69 4.46
C VAL A 118 -1.50 -10.17 4.13
N THR A 119 -1.24 -10.52 2.86
CA THR A 119 -1.05 -11.90 2.38
C THR A 119 -0.38 -11.87 1.01
N ASP A 120 -0.23 -13.04 0.36
CA ASP A 120 0.24 -13.14 -1.01
C ASP A 120 -0.82 -12.64 -2.02
N TRP A 121 -0.35 -12.30 -3.23
CA TRP A 121 -1.23 -11.77 -4.28
C TRP A 121 -2.29 -12.77 -4.75
N GLU A 122 -2.01 -14.06 -4.76
CA GLU A 122 -2.94 -15.10 -5.19
C GLU A 122 -4.14 -15.17 -4.24
N SER A 123 -3.87 -15.09 -2.94
CA SER A 123 -4.91 -15.01 -1.89
C SER A 123 -5.75 -13.74 -2.03
N ILE A 124 -5.13 -12.58 -2.27
CA ILE A 124 -5.85 -11.32 -2.52
C ILE A 124 -6.71 -11.45 -3.79
N ALA A 125 -6.16 -11.93 -4.89
CA ALA A 125 -6.89 -12.10 -6.14
C ALA A 125 -8.06 -13.09 -6.02
N ALA A 126 -7.94 -14.11 -5.18
CA ALA A 126 -8.99 -15.08 -4.91
C ALA A 126 -10.21 -14.48 -4.20
N THR A 127 -10.07 -13.32 -3.55
CA THR A 127 -11.19 -12.60 -2.92
C THR A 127 -12.04 -11.82 -3.93
N ASN A 128 -11.53 -11.56 -5.15
CA ASN A 128 -12.25 -10.84 -6.19
C ASN A 128 -13.31 -11.73 -6.84
N LYS A 129 -14.42 -11.91 -6.13
CA LYS A 129 -15.57 -12.71 -6.56
C LYS A 129 -16.80 -11.83 -6.67
N GLU A 130 -17.77 -12.28 -7.46
CA GLU A 130 -19.06 -11.62 -7.55
C GLU A 130 -19.77 -11.66 -6.20
N ILE A 131 -20.25 -10.48 -5.77
CA ILE A 131 -20.99 -10.34 -4.51
C ILE A 131 -22.47 -10.69 -4.78
N PRO A 132 -23.08 -11.62 -4.02
CA PRO A 132 -24.48 -11.95 -4.18
C PRO A 132 -25.38 -10.78 -3.76
N ASP A 133 -26.70 -10.88 -4.03
CA ASP A 133 -27.65 -9.91 -3.51
C ASP A 133 -27.72 -10.02 -1.97
N LEU A 134 -27.25 -8.96 -1.30
CA LEU A 134 -27.21 -8.84 0.15
C LEU A 134 -28.35 -7.96 0.71
N THR A 135 -29.31 -7.57 -0.11
CA THR A 135 -30.44 -6.73 0.31
C THR A 135 -31.15 -7.30 1.54
N GLY A 136 -31.34 -6.48 2.57
CA GLY A 136 -31.95 -6.88 3.84
C GLY A 136 -31.07 -7.70 4.78
N LYS A 137 -29.85 -8.11 4.36
CA LYS A 137 -28.91 -8.81 5.23
C LYS A 137 -28.34 -7.89 6.31
N SER A 138 -28.00 -8.50 7.45
CA SER A 138 -27.33 -7.78 8.54
C SER A 138 -25.88 -7.48 8.17
N CYS A 139 -25.45 -6.26 8.48
CA CYS A 139 -24.07 -5.79 8.25
C CYS A 139 -23.53 -5.00 9.43
N THR A 140 -22.21 -4.87 9.47
CA THR A 140 -21.49 -3.91 10.29
C THR A 140 -20.78 -2.92 9.40
N ILE A 141 -20.56 -1.70 9.88
CA ILE A 141 -19.91 -0.63 9.13
C ILE A 141 -18.65 -0.19 9.85
N GLY A 142 -17.54 -0.10 9.11
CA GLY A 142 -16.31 0.55 9.55
C GLY A 142 -16.16 1.91 8.86
N ILE A 143 -15.83 2.96 9.60
CA ILE A 143 -15.60 4.31 9.07
C ILE A 143 -14.20 4.77 9.44
N ASP A 144 -13.37 5.05 8.43
CA ASP A 144 -12.13 5.81 8.57
C ASP A 144 -12.34 7.20 7.99
N TYR A 145 -12.53 8.17 8.88
CA TYR A 145 -12.90 9.53 8.48
C TYR A 145 -11.67 10.43 8.36
N SER A 146 -11.45 10.97 7.18
CA SER A 146 -10.51 12.06 6.96
C SER A 146 -11.23 13.29 6.39
N LYS A 147 -10.88 14.48 6.91
CA LYS A 147 -11.52 15.73 6.53
C LYS A 147 -10.94 16.33 5.25
N THR A 148 -9.60 16.40 5.14
CA THR A 148 -8.94 17.19 4.09
C THR A 148 -7.72 16.51 3.44
N THR A 149 -6.86 15.87 4.23
CA THR A 149 -5.51 15.50 3.76
C THR A 149 -5.48 14.10 3.17
N ASP A 150 -6.13 13.19 3.84
CA ASP A 150 -6.14 11.76 3.53
C ASP A 150 -7.46 11.36 2.88
N TRP A 151 -7.54 10.13 2.40
CA TRP A 151 -8.79 9.56 1.90
C TRP A 151 -9.69 9.18 3.05
N MET A 152 -10.98 9.34 2.85
CA MET A 152 -11.99 8.82 3.74
C MET A 152 -12.53 7.53 3.16
N ALA A 153 -12.83 6.55 3.99
CA ALA A 153 -13.39 5.28 3.56
C ALA A 153 -14.51 4.79 4.49
N VAL A 154 -15.47 4.11 3.90
CA VAL A 154 -16.50 3.35 4.60
C VAL A 154 -16.49 1.93 4.06
N ASP A 155 -16.41 0.97 4.94
CA ASP A 155 -16.50 -0.44 4.64
C ASP A 155 -17.78 -1.03 5.23
N ILE A 156 -18.53 -1.80 4.44
CA ILE A 156 -19.75 -2.49 4.82
C ILE A 156 -19.47 -3.98 4.82
N HIS A 157 -19.32 -4.55 6.00
CA HIS A 157 -18.98 -5.95 6.20
C HIS A 157 -20.22 -6.81 6.43
N PHE A 158 -20.32 -7.91 5.71
CA PHE A 158 -21.37 -8.92 5.84
C PHE A 158 -20.80 -10.26 6.23
N ARG A 159 -21.52 -10.98 7.06
CA ARG A 159 -21.25 -12.37 7.41
C ARG A 159 -22.46 -13.23 7.08
N ASP A 160 -22.29 -14.18 6.15
CA ASP A 160 -23.31 -15.17 5.79
C ASP A 160 -22.73 -16.59 5.96
N GLY A 161 -22.97 -17.19 7.12
CA GLY A 161 -22.29 -18.42 7.53
C GLY A 161 -20.79 -18.22 7.65
N ASP A 162 -20.01 -18.96 6.85
CA ASP A 162 -18.56 -18.87 6.78
C ASP A 162 -18.06 -17.89 5.70
N GLN A 163 -18.97 -17.35 4.89
CA GLN A 163 -18.63 -16.39 3.87
C GLN A 163 -18.56 -14.97 4.46
N ARG A 164 -17.66 -14.17 3.91
CA ARG A 164 -17.49 -12.75 4.22
C ARG A 164 -17.57 -11.97 2.92
N TYR A 165 -18.25 -10.82 2.99
CA TYR A 165 -18.37 -9.91 1.87
C TYR A 165 -18.14 -8.48 2.38
N ASP A 166 -17.34 -7.73 1.64
CA ASP A 166 -17.01 -6.36 1.97
C ASP A 166 -17.36 -5.46 0.78
N ILE A 167 -18.08 -4.38 1.06
CA ILE A 167 -18.41 -3.35 0.09
C ILE A 167 -17.81 -2.04 0.58
N CYS A 168 -16.72 -1.64 -0.08
CA CYS A 168 -16.01 -0.41 0.26
C CYS A 168 -16.41 0.73 -0.65
N HIS A 169 -16.52 1.94 -0.07
CA HIS A 169 -16.56 3.18 -0.82
C HIS A 169 -15.63 4.20 -0.21
N ALA A 170 -14.95 4.97 -1.04
CA ALA A 170 -14.00 5.98 -0.61
C ALA A 170 -14.36 7.38 -1.14
N TRP A 171 -13.86 8.40 -0.46
CA TRP A 171 -13.97 9.80 -0.87
C TRP A 171 -12.62 10.49 -0.76
N VAL A 172 -12.37 11.42 -1.67
CA VAL A 172 -11.19 12.29 -1.66
C VAL A 172 -11.62 13.71 -2.02
N CYS A 173 -11.13 14.72 -1.30
CA CYS A 173 -11.46 16.10 -1.61
C CYS A 173 -10.41 16.75 -2.53
N ALA A 174 -10.82 17.83 -3.22
CA ALA A 174 -9.99 18.59 -4.14
C ALA A 174 -8.72 19.17 -3.49
N GLN A 175 -8.74 19.45 -2.20
CA GLN A 175 -7.62 19.99 -1.44
C GLN A 175 -6.71 18.92 -0.82
N SER A 176 -6.94 17.64 -1.11
CA SER A 176 -6.05 16.57 -0.62
C SER A 176 -4.62 16.76 -1.13
N ARG A 177 -3.69 16.92 -0.18
CA ARG A 177 -2.25 17.09 -0.49
C ARG A 177 -1.62 15.84 -1.08
N ASP A 178 -2.25 14.69 -0.89
CA ASP A 178 -1.73 13.41 -1.37
C ASP A 178 -2.24 13.06 -2.77
N LEU A 179 -3.36 13.65 -3.18
CA LEU A 179 -3.95 13.40 -4.50
C LEU A 179 -2.94 13.56 -5.67
N PRO A 180 -2.10 14.63 -5.72
CA PRO A 180 -1.11 14.77 -6.79
C PRO A 180 0.04 13.74 -6.74
N LYS A 181 0.24 13.08 -5.59
CA LYS A 181 1.32 12.10 -5.38
C LYS A 181 0.86 10.67 -5.68
N ILE A 182 -0.44 10.45 -5.80
CA ILE A 182 -1.01 9.12 -6.00
C ILE A 182 -0.79 8.71 -7.45
N LYS A 183 0.02 7.68 -7.65
CA LYS A 183 0.31 7.09 -8.97
C LYS A 183 -0.79 6.11 -9.43
N ALA A 184 -1.66 5.70 -8.53
CA ALA A 184 -2.75 4.79 -8.84
C ALA A 184 -3.83 5.45 -9.74
N PRO A 185 -4.58 4.70 -10.54
CA PRO A 185 -5.55 5.23 -11.50
C PRO A 185 -6.85 5.66 -10.79
N TRP A 186 -6.78 6.60 -9.87
CA TRP A 186 -7.92 7.03 -9.05
C TRP A 186 -9.07 7.61 -9.88
N GLN A 187 -8.80 8.25 -11.02
CA GLN A 187 -9.84 8.71 -11.95
C GLN A 187 -10.68 7.55 -12.49
N THR A 188 -10.05 6.40 -12.73
CA THR A 188 -10.75 5.18 -13.15
C THR A 188 -11.67 4.68 -12.02
N TRP A 189 -11.23 4.78 -10.77
CA TRP A 189 -12.06 4.40 -9.62
C TRP A 189 -13.26 5.33 -9.44
N VAL A 190 -13.10 6.63 -9.72
CA VAL A 190 -14.24 7.57 -9.76
C VAL A 190 -15.23 7.16 -10.85
N ASN A 191 -14.75 6.87 -12.06
CA ASN A 191 -15.60 6.47 -13.19
C ASN A 191 -16.34 5.14 -12.92
N ASN A 192 -15.75 4.26 -12.15
CA ASN A 192 -16.34 2.96 -11.76
C ASN A 192 -17.21 3.05 -10.49
N GLY A 193 -17.41 4.23 -9.91
CA GLY A 193 -18.22 4.42 -8.72
C GLY A 193 -17.63 3.88 -7.42
N LEU A 194 -16.35 3.56 -7.39
CA LEU A 194 -15.62 3.07 -6.20
C LEU A 194 -15.09 4.22 -5.33
N LEU A 195 -14.87 5.37 -5.94
CA LEU A 195 -14.34 6.57 -5.31
C LEU A 195 -15.20 7.78 -5.69
N THR A 196 -15.54 8.61 -4.72
CA THR A 196 -16.17 9.92 -4.98
C THR A 196 -15.14 11.03 -4.82
N TYR A 197 -14.95 11.79 -5.89
CA TYR A 197 -14.21 13.04 -5.83
C TYR A 197 -15.12 14.17 -5.34
N VAL A 198 -14.76 14.78 -4.22
CA VAL A 198 -15.51 15.89 -3.61
C VAL A 198 -14.83 17.20 -4.03
N ASP A 199 -15.50 17.96 -4.89
CA ASP A 199 -15.01 19.26 -5.37
C ASP A 199 -15.25 20.35 -4.31
N ASP A 200 -14.62 20.17 -3.15
CA ASP A 200 -14.68 21.08 -2.01
C ASP A 200 -13.34 21.08 -1.28
N VAL A 201 -13.20 22.01 -0.34
CA VAL A 201 -12.01 22.14 0.53
C VAL A 201 -11.91 21.01 1.54
N GLU A 202 -13.03 20.34 1.84
CA GLU A 202 -13.09 19.26 2.83
C GLU A 202 -14.20 18.26 2.52
N ILE A 203 -14.09 17.06 3.09
CA ILE A 203 -15.17 16.08 3.10
C ILE A 203 -16.04 16.37 4.33
N HIS A 204 -17.23 16.92 4.08
CA HIS A 204 -18.15 17.28 5.17
C HIS A 204 -18.73 16.04 5.85
N PRO A 205 -18.87 16.02 7.20
CA PRO A 205 -19.44 14.89 7.94
C PRO A 205 -20.81 14.40 7.46
N SER A 206 -21.63 15.30 6.90
CA SER A 206 -22.94 14.92 6.37
C SER A 206 -22.88 13.94 5.21
N ILE A 207 -21.82 14.00 4.38
CA ILE A 207 -21.64 13.08 3.25
C ILE A 207 -21.56 11.63 3.76
N VAL A 208 -20.84 11.43 4.85
CA VAL A 208 -20.73 10.10 5.49
C VAL A 208 -22.05 9.66 6.08
N ALA A 209 -22.72 10.57 6.81
CA ALA A 209 -24.00 10.26 7.44
C ALA A 209 -25.08 9.92 6.41
N GLU A 210 -25.16 10.65 5.30
CA GLU A 210 -26.06 10.39 4.18
C GLU A 210 -25.78 9.01 3.56
N TYR A 211 -24.51 8.68 3.34
CA TYR A 211 -24.14 7.35 2.82
C TYR A 211 -24.54 6.24 3.78
N VAL A 212 -24.27 6.38 5.09
CA VAL A 212 -24.70 5.40 6.10
C VAL A 212 -26.22 5.26 6.12
N GLN A 213 -26.96 6.36 5.95
CA GLN A 213 -28.43 6.33 5.85
C GLN A 213 -28.91 5.56 4.59
N GLU A 214 -28.26 5.76 3.44
CA GLU A 214 -28.54 5.01 2.23
C GLU A 214 -28.27 3.51 2.40
N VAL A 215 -27.15 3.18 3.03
CA VAL A 215 -26.82 1.80 3.40
C VAL A 215 -27.91 1.20 4.30
N GLY A 216 -28.40 1.95 5.29
CA GLY A 216 -29.47 1.51 6.18
C GLY A 216 -30.83 1.31 5.52
N ARG A 217 -31.07 1.92 4.35
CA ARG A 217 -32.29 1.65 3.55
C ARG A 217 -32.21 0.32 2.82
N LYS A 218 -31.01 -0.15 2.51
CA LYS A 218 -30.76 -1.37 1.73
C LYS A 218 -30.44 -2.57 2.61
N TYR A 219 -29.72 -2.35 3.70
CA TYR A 219 -29.20 -3.38 4.58
C TYR A 219 -29.58 -3.13 6.05
N ASN A 220 -29.50 -4.16 6.87
CA ASN A 220 -29.79 -4.07 8.29
C ASN A 220 -28.51 -3.80 9.09
N ILE A 221 -28.21 -2.53 9.36
CA ILE A 221 -27.00 -2.10 10.09
C ILE A 221 -27.12 -2.52 11.55
N GLN A 222 -26.22 -3.38 12.02
CA GLN A 222 -26.15 -3.83 13.40
C GLN A 222 -25.26 -2.93 14.25
N GLN A 223 -24.12 -2.50 13.68
CA GLN A 223 -23.12 -1.73 14.39
C GLN A 223 -22.32 -0.88 13.44
N VAL A 224 -21.97 0.34 13.88
CA VAL A 224 -21.02 1.23 13.21
C VAL A 224 -19.79 1.39 14.08
N GLY A 225 -18.61 1.12 13.52
CA GLY A 225 -17.31 1.32 14.14
C GLY A 225 -16.60 2.56 13.58
N ILE A 226 -16.02 3.37 14.43
CA ILE A 226 -15.24 4.55 14.05
C ILE A 226 -14.02 4.70 14.94
N ASP A 227 -12.92 5.23 14.38
CA ASP A 227 -11.74 5.59 15.17
C ASP A 227 -12.08 6.66 16.23
N ASN A 228 -11.60 6.43 17.42
CA ASN A 228 -11.81 7.33 18.57
C ASN A 228 -11.33 8.76 18.29
N TYR A 229 -10.25 8.92 17.56
CA TYR A 229 -9.66 10.24 17.25
C TYR A 229 -10.60 11.12 16.39
N ARG A 230 -11.39 10.51 15.52
CA ARG A 230 -12.29 11.21 14.56
C ARG A 230 -13.74 11.26 15.04
N TYR A 231 -14.07 10.57 16.13
CA TYR A 231 -15.43 10.47 16.65
C TYR A 231 -16.12 11.82 16.81
N SER A 232 -15.44 12.79 17.45
CA SER A 232 -16.02 14.12 17.72
C SER A 232 -16.41 14.90 16.46
N LEU A 233 -15.81 14.59 15.32
CA LEU A 233 -16.12 15.25 14.04
C LEU A 233 -17.37 14.68 13.38
N LEU A 234 -17.67 13.42 13.60
CA LEU A 234 -18.79 12.70 12.96
C LEU A 234 -19.99 12.48 13.87
N SER A 235 -19.84 12.55 15.18
CA SER A 235 -20.86 12.16 16.15
C SER A 235 -22.21 12.83 15.91
N ASP A 236 -22.21 14.15 15.68
CA ASP A 236 -23.43 14.92 15.48
C ASP A 236 -24.12 14.60 14.14
N ALA A 237 -23.34 14.35 13.11
CA ALA A 237 -23.87 13.99 11.80
C ALA A 237 -24.47 12.58 11.81
N LEU A 238 -23.80 11.61 12.43
CA LEU A 238 -24.29 10.24 12.58
C LEU A 238 -25.52 10.16 13.48
N ALA A 239 -25.56 10.96 14.58
CA ALA A 239 -26.73 11.01 15.46
C ALA A 239 -28.00 11.45 14.73
N LYS A 240 -27.90 12.36 13.76
CA LYS A 240 -29.02 12.82 12.92
C LYS A 240 -29.64 11.71 12.07
N VAL A 241 -28.86 10.69 11.74
CA VAL A 241 -29.30 9.53 10.96
C VAL A 241 -29.56 8.29 11.84
N GLY A 242 -29.63 8.47 13.16
CA GLY A 242 -29.98 7.40 14.10
C GLY A 242 -28.81 6.52 14.50
N ILE A 243 -27.58 6.96 14.31
CA ILE A 243 -26.38 6.21 14.72
C ILE A 243 -25.69 6.95 15.86
N SER A 244 -25.78 6.41 17.05
CA SER A 244 -25.16 7.02 18.24
C SER A 244 -24.85 6.00 19.33
N LYS A 245 -24.02 6.40 20.30
CA LYS A 245 -23.72 5.59 21.48
C LYS A 245 -24.94 5.37 22.35
N GLU A 246 -25.81 6.36 22.46
CA GLU A 246 -27.04 6.31 23.24
C GLU A 246 -28.01 5.26 22.68
N GLN A 247 -27.99 5.05 21.38
CA GLN A 247 -28.76 4.01 20.71
C GLN A 247 -28.06 2.63 20.74
N GLY A 248 -26.82 2.56 21.22
CA GLY A 248 -26.07 1.33 21.33
C GLY A 248 -25.54 0.76 20.00
N ASN A 249 -25.67 1.51 18.90
CA ASN A 249 -25.27 1.06 17.56
C ASN A 249 -24.00 1.74 17.02
N LEU A 250 -23.28 2.50 17.87
CA LEU A 250 -22.01 3.13 17.54
C LEU A 250 -20.93 2.73 18.55
N THR A 251 -19.82 2.20 18.04
CA THR A 251 -18.66 1.78 18.83
C THR A 251 -17.41 2.55 18.41
N MET A 252 -16.63 2.99 19.39
CA MET A 252 -15.31 3.56 19.13
C MET A 252 -14.26 2.44 19.15
N ILE A 253 -13.52 2.31 18.07
CA ILE A 253 -12.44 1.35 17.90
C ILE A 253 -11.13 2.02 18.30
N LYS A 254 -10.36 1.40 19.20
CA LYS A 254 -9.01 1.84 19.52
C LYS A 254 -8.03 1.13 18.60
N GLN A 255 -7.02 1.84 18.16
CA GLN A 255 -6.01 1.30 17.23
C GLN A 255 -5.39 -0.05 17.69
N ARG A 256 -5.23 -0.25 19.00
CA ARG A 256 -4.77 -1.51 19.61
C ARG A 256 -5.79 -2.66 19.51
N ASP A 257 -7.07 -2.34 19.34
CA ASP A 257 -8.15 -3.34 19.34
C ASP A 257 -8.35 -3.90 17.91
N ILE A 258 -7.86 -3.20 16.85
CA ILE A 258 -7.90 -3.64 15.46
C ILE A 258 -7.08 -4.92 15.27
N LEU A 259 -5.95 -5.05 15.94
CA LEU A 259 -5.10 -6.24 15.88
C LEU A 259 -5.71 -7.48 16.57
N SER A 260 -6.70 -7.29 17.44
CA SER A 260 -7.38 -8.39 18.13
C SER A 260 -8.63 -8.90 17.40
N VAL A 261 -9.09 -8.21 16.37
CA VAL A 261 -10.31 -8.52 15.60
C VAL A 261 -10.00 -9.27 14.29
N VAL A 262 -8.75 -9.36 13.90
CA VAL A 262 -8.35 -10.23 12.77
C VAL A 262 -8.49 -11.68 13.27
N PRO A 263 -9.50 -12.45 12.80
CA PRO A 263 -9.56 -13.87 13.18
C PRO A 263 -8.29 -14.52 12.62
N VAL A 264 -7.55 -15.16 13.53
CA VAL A 264 -6.51 -16.12 13.15
C VAL A 264 -7.23 -17.16 12.29
N ILE A 265 -6.91 -17.19 11.02
CA ILE A 265 -7.38 -18.25 10.13
C ILE A 265 -6.54 -19.46 10.53
N ASP A 266 -7.09 -20.30 11.40
CA ASP A 266 -6.57 -21.64 11.63
C ASP A 266 -6.70 -22.42 10.31
N HIS A 267 -5.55 -22.90 9.83
CA HIS A 267 -5.40 -23.69 8.61
C HIS A 267 -5.99 -25.09 8.79
#